data_1cb5c03584dfa3f4983ba7ddf9b42fb5
#
_entry.id   1cb5c03584dfa3f4983ba7ddf9b42fb5
#
_cell.length_a   1.000
_cell.length_b   1.000
_cell.length_c   1.000
_cell.angle_alpha   90.00
_cell.angle_beta   90.00
_cell.angle_gamma   90.00
#
_symmetry.space_group_name_H-M   'P 1'
#
loop_
_entity.id
_entity.type
_entity.pdbx_description
1 polymer ?
#
loop_
_entity_poly.entity_id
_entity_poly.type
_entity_poly.pdbx_seq_one_letter_code
_entity_poly.pdbx_strand_id
1 'polypeptide(L)'
;MRTTESIEQHMQTQLAKEGLSATRWSNGPHAVYGVHDHPYGKVLVVVEGRITFTLPSSGRRVVMKPGDRLELPPQTPHGAVVGPDGVVCLEAHINLKPVGR
;
A
#
# COMPACT_ATOMS: atom_id res chain seq x y z
N MET A 1 -4.32 13.50 19.35
CA MET A 1 -3.83 12.22 18.81
C MET A 1 -4.87 11.61 17.88
N ARG A 2 -4.47 11.11 16.74
CA ARG A 2 -5.40 10.46 15.81
C ARG A 2 -5.62 9.02 16.21
N THR A 3 -6.87 8.57 16.16
CA THR A 3 -7.20 7.16 16.32
C THR A 3 -7.06 6.48 14.97
N THR A 4 -7.04 5.15 14.94
CA THR A 4 -7.05 4.35 13.71
C THR A 4 -8.22 4.73 12.82
N GLU A 5 -9.41 4.89 13.43
CA GLU A 5 -10.61 5.27 12.70
C GLU A 5 -10.47 6.64 12.05
N SER A 6 -9.90 7.61 12.76
CA SER A 6 -9.64 8.94 12.20
C SER A 6 -8.66 8.91 11.04
N ILE A 7 -7.62 8.10 11.15
CA ILE A 7 -6.63 7.94 10.08
C ILE A 7 -7.29 7.35 8.85
N GLU A 8 -8.07 6.30 9.04
CA GLU A 8 -8.75 5.64 7.93
C GLU A 8 -9.69 6.59 7.22
N GLN A 9 -10.50 7.33 7.97
CA GLN A 9 -11.45 8.26 7.37
C GLN A 9 -10.75 9.38 6.60
N HIS A 10 -9.67 9.90 7.16
CA HIS A 10 -8.88 10.93 6.48
C HIS A 10 -8.32 10.40 5.15
N MET A 11 -7.77 9.19 5.15
CA MET A 11 -7.20 8.59 3.95
C MET A 11 -8.27 8.28 2.91
N GLN A 12 -9.45 7.79 3.35
CA GLN A 12 -10.57 7.54 2.47
C GLN A 12 -10.99 8.83 1.76
N THR A 13 -11.10 9.91 2.52
CA THR A 13 -11.48 11.21 1.99
C THR A 13 -10.45 11.71 0.97
N GLN A 14 -9.17 11.55 1.30
CA GLN A 14 -8.10 11.99 0.42
C GLN A 14 -8.11 11.22 -0.90
N LEU A 15 -8.25 9.90 -0.84
CA LEU A 15 -8.31 9.07 -2.04
C LEU A 15 -9.54 9.41 -2.89
N ALA A 16 -10.68 9.64 -2.24
CA ALA A 16 -11.90 10.02 -2.95
C ALA A 16 -11.74 11.36 -3.68
N LYS A 17 -11.02 12.32 -3.07
CA LYS A 17 -10.74 13.61 -3.72
C LYS A 17 -9.89 13.43 -4.97
N GLU A 18 -9.08 12.38 -5.01
CA GLU A 18 -8.26 12.06 -6.18
C GLU A 18 -9.04 11.26 -7.24
N GLY A 19 -10.32 11.01 -6.99
CA GLY A 19 -11.16 10.24 -7.91
C GLY A 19 -10.95 8.74 -7.81
N LEU A 20 -10.39 8.26 -6.70
CA LEU A 20 -10.05 6.86 -6.53
C LEU A 20 -11.07 6.14 -5.67
N SER A 21 -11.33 4.87 -6.01
CA SER A 21 -12.21 3.99 -5.23
C SER A 21 -11.34 3.05 -4.41
N ALA A 22 -11.28 3.31 -3.12
CA ALA A 22 -10.42 2.54 -2.23
C ALA A 22 -11.12 1.31 -1.68
N THR A 23 -10.38 0.21 -1.59
CA THR A 23 -10.81 -1.03 -0.95
C THR A 23 -9.97 -1.22 0.32
N ARG A 24 -10.63 -1.61 1.39
CA ARG A 24 -9.96 -1.90 2.66
C ARG A 24 -9.60 -3.38 2.71
N TRP A 25 -8.37 -3.67 3.12
CA TRP A 25 -7.96 -5.06 3.38
C TRP A 25 -7.05 -5.12 4.59
N SER A 26 -6.93 -6.32 5.16
CA SER A 26 -6.06 -6.55 6.30
C SER A 26 -5.42 -7.93 6.20
N ASN A 27 -4.31 -8.10 6.91
CA ASN A 27 -3.68 -9.39 7.03
C ASN A 27 -3.01 -9.51 8.40
N GLY A 28 -2.82 -10.76 8.82
CA GLY A 28 -2.33 -11.06 10.14
C GLY A 28 -0.82 -10.89 10.27
N PRO A 29 -0.32 -11.02 11.53
CA PRO A 29 1.10 -10.85 11.81
C PRO A 29 1.98 -11.74 10.95
N HIS A 30 3.07 -11.17 10.47
CA HIS A 30 4.13 -11.89 9.75
C HIS A 30 3.70 -12.53 8.42
N ALA A 31 2.52 -12.18 7.89
CA ALA A 31 2.08 -12.67 6.59
C ALA A 31 3.07 -12.26 5.52
N VAL A 32 3.32 -13.14 4.56
CA VAL A 32 4.29 -12.92 3.49
C VAL A 32 3.59 -12.94 2.15
N TYR A 33 3.88 -11.92 1.34
CA TYR A 33 3.44 -11.90 -0.06
C TYR A 33 4.67 -12.09 -0.93
N GLY A 34 4.67 -13.13 -1.77
CA GLY A 34 5.76 -13.37 -2.72
C GLY A 34 5.82 -12.25 -3.75
N VAL A 35 6.98 -12.14 -4.41
CA VAL A 35 7.18 -11.12 -5.43
C VAL A 35 6.25 -11.38 -6.61
N HIS A 36 5.52 -10.34 -7.00
CA HIS A 36 4.60 -10.39 -8.14
C HIS A 36 4.43 -8.97 -8.68
N ASP A 37 3.74 -8.84 -9.80
CA ASP A 37 3.40 -7.54 -10.35
C ASP A 37 1.98 -7.54 -10.88
N HIS A 38 1.51 -6.36 -11.27
CA HIS A 38 0.16 -6.19 -11.80
C HIS A 38 0.22 -5.33 -13.07
N PRO A 39 -0.71 -5.55 -14.02
CA PRO A 39 -0.75 -4.74 -15.24
C PRO A 39 -1.32 -3.34 -15.02
N TYR A 40 -1.69 -3.01 -13.79
CA TYR A 40 -2.26 -1.72 -13.44
C TYR A 40 -1.41 -1.06 -12.35
N GLY A 41 -1.51 0.27 -12.26
CA GLY A 41 -0.92 1.00 -11.16
C GLY A 41 -1.80 0.92 -9.93
N LYS A 42 -1.20 1.00 -8.76
CA LYS A 42 -1.98 1.03 -7.53
C LYS A 42 -1.34 1.88 -6.45
N VAL A 43 -2.18 2.39 -5.57
CA VAL A 43 -1.75 3.12 -4.39
C VAL A 43 -2.17 2.34 -3.16
N LEU A 44 -1.28 2.29 -2.18
CA LEU A 44 -1.54 1.67 -0.88
C LEU A 44 -1.32 2.70 0.21
N VAL A 45 -2.20 2.71 1.19
CA VAL A 45 -2.06 3.57 2.37
C VAL A 45 -2.25 2.69 3.59
N VAL A 46 -1.34 2.79 4.56
CA VAL A 46 -1.45 2.03 5.80
C VAL A 46 -2.33 2.79 6.78
N VAL A 47 -3.32 2.09 7.33
CA VAL A 47 -4.23 2.64 8.34
C VAL A 47 -3.79 2.22 9.73
N GLU A 48 -3.38 0.96 9.87
CA GLU A 48 -3.02 0.39 11.17
C GLU A 48 -1.96 -0.67 10.97
N GLY A 49 -1.04 -0.80 11.92
CA GLY A 49 -0.01 -1.82 11.87
C GLY A 49 1.17 -1.42 11.00
N ARG A 50 1.84 -2.40 10.41
CA ARG A 50 3.06 -2.17 9.65
C ARG A 50 3.23 -3.20 8.56
N ILE A 51 3.80 -2.78 7.43
CA ILE A 51 4.13 -3.68 6.33
C ILE A 51 5.40 -3.17 5.66
N THR A 52 6.27 -4.08 5.25
CA THR A 52 7.49 -3.73 4.54
C THR A 52 7.41 -4.28 3.13
N PHE A 53 7.48 -3.40 2.14
CA PHE A 53 7.52 -3.80 0.74
C PHE A 53 8.96 -3.90 0.27
N THR A 54 9.21 -4.89 -0.59
CA THR A 54 10.48 -5.04 -1.28
C THR A 54 10.24 -4.78 -2.75
N LEU A 55 11.07 -3.93 -3.35
CA LEU A 55 10.98 -3.56 -4.76
C LEU A 55 12.26 -4.04 -5.44
N PRO A 56 12.28 -5.29 -5.94
CA PRO A 56 13.54 -5.88 -6.44
C PRO A 56 14.20 -5.11 -7.57
N SER A 57 13.41 -4.51 -8.46
CA SER A 57 13.96 -3.80 -9.62
C SER A 57 14.83 -2.61 -9.22
N SER A 58 14.54 -1.99 -8.10
CA SER A 58 15.32 -0.85 -7.60
C SER A 58 16.17 -1.19 -6.39
N GLY A 59 16.01 -2.39 -5.82
CA GLY A 59 16.69 -2.79 -4.61
C GLY A 59 16.18 -2.09 -3.36
N ARG A 60 15.02 -1.43 -3.43
CA ARG A 60 14.47 -0.68 -2.32
C ARG A 60 13.64 -1.53 -1.38
N ARG A 61 13.67 -1.17 -0.11
CA ARG A 61 12.75 -1.66 0.91
C ARG A 61 12.00 -0.47 1.47
N VAL A 62 10.69 -0.58 1.53
CA VAL A 62 9.83 0.50 1.99
C VAL A 62 9.06 0.04 3.22
N VAL A 63 9.44 0.55 4.38
CA VAL A 63 8.73 0.26 5.64
C VAL A 63 7.59 1.24 5.77
N MET A 64 6.35 0.74 5.86
CA MET A 64 5.16 1.58 5.91
C MET A 64 4.47 1.46 7.25
N LYS A 65 4.14 2.63 7.82
CA LYS A 65 3.43 2.80 9.10
C LYS A 65 2.12 3.53 8.84
N PRO A 66 1.24 3.63 9.83
CA PRO A 66 -0.03 4.37 9.64
C PRO A 66 0.20 5.77 9.07
N GLY A 67 -0.55 6.08 8.03
CA GLY A 67 -0.45 7.34 7.32
C GLY A 67 0.48 7.31 6.12
N ASP A 68 1.33 6.31 6.00
CA ASP A 68 2.26 6.22 4.86
C ASP A 68 1.55 5.77 3.60
N ARG A 69 2.05 6.26 2.47
CA ARG A 69 1.48 6.00 1.15
C ARG A 69 2.56 5.50 0.20
N LEU A 70 2.23 4.50 -0.60
CA LEU A 70 3.12 3.97 -1.63
C LEU A 70 2.37 3.85 -2.94
N GLU A 71 2.96 4.37 -4.01
CA GLU A 71 2.40 4.24 -5.35
C GLU A 71 3.27 3.29 -6.15
N LEU A 72 2.63 2.30 -6.75
CA LEU A 72 3.30 1.28 -7.57
C LEU A 72 2.83 1.42 -9.01
N PRO A 73 3.70 1.86 -9.92
CA PRO A 73 3.35 1.89 -11.34
C PRO A 73 3.04 0.49 -11.86
N PRO A 74 2.33 0.38 -13.00
CA PRO A 74 2.05 -0.92 -13.59
C PRO A 74 3.32 -1.74 -13.78
N GLN A 75 3.20 -3.05 -13.59
CA GLN A 75 4.28 -4.00 -13.85
C GLN A 75 5.54 -3.75 -13.01
N THR A 76 5.35 -3.25 -11.79
CA THR A 76 6.44 -3.06 -10.84
C THR A 76 6.48 -4.27 -9.91
N PRO A 77 7.51 -5.11 -9.98
CA PRO A 77 7.63 -6.26 -9.09
C PRO A 77 7.72 -5.81 -7.64
N HIS A 78 6.98 -6.47 -6.78
CA HIS A 78 7.00 -6.16 -5.34
C HIS A 78 6.60 -7.37 -4.53
N GLY A 79 7.21 -7.50 -3.36
CA GLY A 79 6.82 -8.46 -2.34
C GLY A 79 6.59 -7.70 -1.05
N ALA A 80 6.10 -8.38 -0.03
CA ALA A 80 5.85 -7.72 1.24
C ALA A 80 5.86 -8.67 2.41
N VAL A 81 6.18 -8.15 3.58
CA VAL A 81 6.09 -8.88 4.85
C VAL A 81 5.36 -7.98 5.84
N VAL A 82 4.30 -8.54 6.43
CA VAL A 82 3.50 -7.83 7.43
C VAL A 82 4.21 -7.87 8.77
N GLY A 83 4.13 -6.78 9.53
CA GLY A 83 4.78 -6.68 10.82
C GLY A 83 4.11 -7.50 11.91
N PRO A 84 4.64 -7.40 13.16
CA PRO A 84 4.22 -8.30 14.24
C PRO A 84 2.80 -8.08 14.74
N ASP A 85 2.19 -6.95 14.42
CA ASP A 85 0.84 -6.62 14.87
C ASP A 85 -0.19 -6.68 13.73
N GLY A 86 0.21 -7.20 12.57
CA GLY A 86 -0.67 -7.22 11.41
C GLY A 86 -0.67 -5.89 10.69
N VAL A 87 -1.56 -5.74 9.71
CA VAL A 87 -1.69 -4.50 8.95
C VAL A 87 -3.12 -4.34 8.45
N VAL A 88 -3.57 -3.09 8.41
CA VAL A 88 -4.80 -2.69 7.73
C VAL A 88 -4.43 -1.62 6.72
N CYS A 89 -4.85 -1.82 5.48
CA CYS A 89 -4.53 -0.93 4.37
C CYS A 89 -5.77 -0.52 3.59
N LEU A 90 -5.66 0.62 2.93
CA LEU A 90 -6.57 1.01 1.86
C LEU A 90 -5.78 0.90 0.56
N GLU A 91 -6.44 0.45 -0.49
CA GLU A 91 -5.80 0.24 -1.78
C GLU A 91 -6.73 0.67 -2.90
N ALA A 92 -6.17 1.30 -3.92
CA ALA A 92 -6.95 1.71 -5.08
C ALA A 92 -6.08 1.57 -6.33
N HIS A 93 -6.74 1.36 -7.48
CA HIS A 93 -6.05 1.40 -8.77
C HIS A 93 -5.86 2.85 -9.18
N ILE A 94 -4.71 3.17 -9.73
CA ILE A 94 -4.41 4.53 -10.18
C ILE A 94 -3.83 4.49 -11.59
N ASN A 95 -3.96 5.62 -12.28
CA ASN A 95 -3.43 5.79 -13.62
C ASN A 95 -2.01 6.33 -13.56
N LEU A 96 -1.06 5.42 -13.58
CA LEU A 96 0.35 5.77 -13.64
C LEU A 96 0.95 5.17 -14.91
N LYS A 97 2.00 5.81 -15.43
CA LYS A 97 2.71 5.25 -16.58
C LYS A 97 3.62 4.11 -16.11
N PRO A 98 3.77 3.06 -16.95
CA PRO A 98 4.71 1.99 -16.60
C PRO A 98 6.12 2.53 -16.43
N VAL A 99 6.86 1.89 -15.52
CA VAL A 99 8.27 2.21 -15.29
C VAL A 99 9.11 1.65 -16.43
N GLY A 100 10.20 2.31 -16.75
CA GLY A 100 11.18 1.80 -17.72
C GLY A 100 10.84 2.08 -19.18
N ARG A 101 10.09 3.14 -19.41
CA ARG A 101 9.67 3.50 -20.78
C ARG A 101 10.48 4.66 -21.32
#